data_1930e5b2002fcb648ad08ab9bf63b9b3
#
_entry.id   1930e5b2002fcb648ad08ab9bf63b9b3
#
_cell.length_a   1.000
_cell.length_b   1.000
_cell.length_c   1.000
_cell.angle_alpha   90.00
_cell.angle_beta   90.00
_cell.angle_gamma   90.00
#
_symmetry.space_group_name_H-M   'P 1'
#
loop_
_entity.id
_entity.type
_entity.pdbx_description
1 polymer ?
#
loop_
_entity_poly.entity_id
_entity_poly.type
_entity_poly.pdbx_seq_one_letter_code
_entity_poly.pdbx_strand_id
1 'polypeptide(L)'
;SYLDAEWHLSYKLQMDIYVHILRKMNFEVSDRTFFYVCNGEKTNDKFSNKIDFKTTLIPYRVNISWIEEKLVEMKKVLNLDEPPEIEKKCEKCAYLSGGKSFFK
;
A
#
# COMPACT_ATOMS: atom_id res chain seq x y z
N SER A 1 -15.50 -3.04 -8.83
CA SER A 1 -15.06 -2.06 -7.83
C SER A 1 -13.65 -1.56 -8.17
N TYR A 2 -13.41 -0.29 -7.94
CA TYR A 2 -12.11 0.34 -8.20
C TYR A 2 -10.99 -0.17 -7.29
N LEU A 3 -11.31 -0.87 -6.22
CA LEU A 3 -10.33 -1.32 -5.23
C LEU A 3 -10.12 -2.84 -5.21
N ASP A 4 -10.51 -3.53 -6.28
CA ASP A 4 -10.41 -5.00 -6.32
C ASP A 4 -9.07 -5.52 -6.86
N ALA A 5 -8.26 -4.69 -7.48
CA ALA A 5 -6.94 -5.10 -7.98
C ALA A 5 -5.94 -5.30 -6.81
N GLU A 6 -4.98 -6.23 -6.99
CA GLU A 6 -3.98 -6.51 -5.95
C GLU A 6 -3.21 -5.27 -5.50
N TRP A 7 -2.87 -4.37 -6.43
CA TRP A 7 -2.15 -3.16 -6.08
C TRP A 7 -2.99 -2.18 -5.27
N HIS A 8 -4.32 -2.28 -5.32
CA HIS A 8 -5.20 -1.48 -4.47
C HIS A 8 -5.17 -1.95 -3.01
N LEU A 9 -4.81 -3.21 -2.77
CA LEU A 9 -4.68 -3.73 -1.41
C LEU A 9 -3.64 -2.93 -0.62
N SER A 10 -2.55 -2.52 -1.26
CA SER A 10 -1.51 -1.74 -0.60
C SER A 10 -2.04 -0.38 -0.09
N TYR A 11 -2.96 0.24 -0.82
CA TYR A 11 -3.60 1.48 -0.36
C TYR A 11 -4.49 1.27 0.85
N LYS A 12 -5.20 0.15 0.89
CA LYS A 12 -6.03 -0.20 2.05
C LYS A 12 -5.17 -0.45 3.30
N LEU A 13 -4.08 -1.18 3.14
CA LEU A 13 -3.12 -1.42 4.22
C LEU A 13 -2.51 -0.11 4.71
N GLN A 14 -2.15 0.78 3.80
CA GLN A 14 -1.62 2.10 4.12
C GLN A 14 -2.61 2.92 4.94
N MET A 15 -3.89 2.90 4.57
CA MET A 15 -4.93 3.61 5.29
C MET A 15 -5.07 3.07 6.71
N ASP A 16 -5.07 1.73 6.87
CA ASP A 16 -5.13 1.09 8.18
C ASP A 16 -3.96 1.53 9.07
N ILE A 17 -2.76 1.54 8.51
CA ILE A 17 -1.54 1.95 9.23
C ILE A 17 -1.61 3.41 9.64
N TYR A 18 -2.06 4.29 8.75
CA TYR A 18 -2.18 5.71 9.06
C TYR A 18 -3.16 5.97 10.20
N VAL A 19 -4.30 5.30 10.19
CA VAL A 19 -5.28 5.42 11.26
C VAL A 19 -4.70 4.91 12.58
N HIS A 20 -4.00 3.78 12.55
CA HIS A 20 -3.35 3.22 13.72
C HIS A 20 -2.35 4.20 14.33
N ILE A 21 -1.48 4.79 13.49
CA ILE A 21 -0.48 5.75 13.93
C ILE A 21 -1.15 6.99 14.55
N LEU A 22 -2.16 7.54 13.89
CA LEU A 22 -2.86 8.73 14.38
C LEU A 22 -3.53 8.47 15.73
N ARG A 23 -4.11 7.30 15.92
CA ARG A 23 -4.71 6.92 17.21
C ARG A 23 -3.66 6.78 18.30
N LYS A 24 -2.48 6.24 17.97
CA LYS A 24 -1.35 6.15 18.91
C LYS A 24 -0.82 7.54 19.30
N MET A 25 -1.02 8.53 18.45
CA MET A 25 -0.67 9.92 18.72
C MET A 25 -1.77 10.67 19.50
N ASN A 26 -2.77 9.95 19.99
CA ASN A 26 -3.92 10.46 20.77
C ASN A 26 -4.93 11.29 19.94
N PHE A 27 -4.96 11.11 18.64
CA PHE A 27 -6.03 11.69 17.81
C PHE A 27 -7.25 10.79 17.82
N GLU A 28 -8.43 11.39 17.83
CA GLU A 28 -9.67 10.66 17.60
C GLU A 28 -9.88 10.50 16.10
N VAL A 29 -9.89 9.25 15.64
CA VAL A 29 -10.02 8.96 14.21
C VAL A 29 -11.17 8.00 14.00
N SER A 30 -12.07 8.34 13.06
CA SER A 30 -13.21 7.52 12.70
C SER A 30 -12.77 6.20 12.03
N ASP A 31 -13.57 5.15 12.20
CA ASP A 31 -13.40 3.90 11.47
C ASP A 31 -13.74 4.04 9.98
N ARG A 32 -14.51 5.05 9.63
CA ARG A 32 -14.90 5.33 8.25
C ARG A 32 -13.91 6.28 7.62
N THR A 33 -13.28 5.81 6.56
CA THR A 33 -12.33 6.59 5.78
C THR A 33 -12.76 6.62 4.32
N PHE A 34 -12.14 7.48 3.54
CA PHE A 34 -12.50 7.63 2.14
C PHE A 34 -11.25 7.75 1.31
N PHE A 35 -11.26 7.07 0.16
CA PHE A 35 -10.26 7.28 -0.87
C PHE A 35 -10.82 8.29 -1.86
N TYR A 36 -10.11 9.38 -2.04
CA TYR A 36 -10.43 10.38 -3.03
C TYR A 36 -9.63 10.07 -4.28
N VAL A 37 -10.30 9.51 -5.28
CA VAL A 37 -9.67 9.08 -6.52
C VAL A 37 -9.92 10.09 -7.61
N CYS A 38 -8.84 10.52 -8.26
CA CYS A 38 -8.88 11.54 -9.30
C CYS A 38 -8.25 10.94 -10.56
N ASN A 39 -9.06 10.73 -11.59
CA ASN A 39 -8.59 10.18 -12.86
C ASN A 39 -8.66 11.25 -13.95
N GLY A 40 -7.55 11.46 -14.65
CA GLY A 40 -7.52 12.30 -15.82
C GLY A 40 -8.20 11.61 -17.00
N GLU A 41 -9.12 12.29 -17.65
CA GLU A 41 -9.83 11.75 -18.81
C GLU A 41 -9.15 12.14 -20.11
N LYS A 42 -8.86 11.15 -20.96
CA LYS A 42 -8.34 11.37 -22.31
C LYS A 42 -9.49 11.27 -23.29
N THR A 43 -10.39 12.23 -23.25
CA THR A 43 -11.57 12.23 -24.12
C THR A 43 -11.32 12.88 -25.48
N ASN A 44 -10.23 13.67 -25.59
CA ASN A 44 -9.89 14.38 -26.82
C ASN A 44 -8.55 13.91 -27.38
N ASP A 45 -8.48 13.72 -28.69
CA ASP A 45 -7.25 13.35 -29.39
C ASP A 45 -6.19 14.47 -29.37
N LYS A 46 -6.61 15.70 -29.11
CA LYS A 46 -5.72 16.84 -29.04
C LYS A 46 -5.78 17.52 -27.69
N PHE A 47 -4.63 17.96 -27.21
CA PHE A 47 -4.53 18.76 -25.99
C PHE A 47 -5.16 20.14 -26.24
N SER A 48 -6.20 20.45 -25.46
CA SER A 48 -6.96 21.70 -25.59
C SER A 48 -6.72 22.67 -24.43
N ASN A 49 -5.51 22.70 -23.88
CA ASN A 49 -5.09 23.49 -22.73
C ASN A 49 -5.84 23.18 -21.42
N LYS A 50 -6.58 22.08 -21.39
CA LYS A 50 -7.22 21.67 -20.15
C LYS A 50 -7.35 20.15 -20.12
N ILE A 51 -7.24 19.60 -18.92
CA ILE A 51 -7.42 18.18 -18.66
C ILE A 51 -8.62 18.04 -17.72
N ASP A 52 -9.61 17.27 -18.15
CA ASP A 52 -10.77 16.99 -17.31
C ASP A 52 -10.45 15.81 -16.39
N PHE A 53 -10.79 15.93 -15.11
CA PHE A 53 -10.59 14.88 -14.12
C PHE A 53 -11.94 14.38 -13.63
N LYS A 54 -12.06 13.07 -13.56
CA LYS A 54 -13.20 12.44 -12.91
C LYS A 54 -12.78 12.11 -11.48
N THR A 55 -13.52 12.65 -10.51
CA THR A 55 -13.25 12.39 -9.10
C THR A 55 -14.27 11.42 -8.54
N THR A 56 -13.80 10.51 -7.70
CA THR A 56 -14.66 9.53 -7.05
C THR A 56 -14.25 9.42 -5.59
N LEU A 57 -15.24 9.39 -4.71
CA LEU A 57 -15.02 9.20 -3.28
C LEU A 57 -15.42 7.77 -2.93
N ILE A 58 -14.46 6.95 -2.53
CA ILE A 58 -14.69 5.53 -2.24
C ILE A 58 -14.61 5.33 -0.73
N PRO A 59 -15.71 4.92 -0.08
CA PRO A 59 -15.69 4.66 1.35
C PRO A 59 -14.91 3.38 1.66
N TYR A 60 -14.17 3.43 2.76
CA TYR A 60 -13.43 2.27 3.24
C TYR A 60 -13.51 2.23 4.77
N ARG A 61 -13.90 1.08 5.30
CA ARG A 61 -13.91 0.87 6.74
C ARG A 61 -12.58 0.30 7.18
N VAL A 62 -11.89 1.02 8.05
CA VAL A 62 -10.56 0.67 8.52
C VAL A 62 -10.62 -0.57 9.42
N ASN A 63 -9.67 -1.46 9.26
CA ASN A 63 -9.45 -2.60 10.14
C ASN A 63 -8.02 -2.58 10.64
N ILE A 64 -7.84 -2.24 11.90
CA ILE A 64 -6.50 -2.16 12.52
C ILE A 64 -6.14 -3.40 13.34
N SER A 65 -7.03 -4.38 13.42
CA SER A 65 -6.82 -5.57 14.26
C SER A 65 -5.61 -6.42 13.85
N TRP A 66 -5.19 -6.34 12.59
CA TRP A 66 -4.07 -7.12 12.05
C TRP A 66 -2.70 -6.51 12.36
N ILE A 67 -2.64 -5.20 12.70
CA ILE A 67 -1.37 -4.45 12.73
C ILE A 67 -0.44 -4.92 13.83
N GLU A 68 -0.94 -5.07 15.06
CA GLU A 68 -0.11 -5.46 16.20
C GLU A 68 0.48 -6.87 15.99
N GLU A 69 -0.30 -7.80 15.48
CA GLU A 69 0.17 -9.15 15.18
C GLU A 69 1.27 -9.14 14.10
N LYS A 70 1.08 -8.34 13.07
CA LYS A 70 2.08 -8.21 11.99
C LYS A 70 3.36 -7.56 12.47
N LEU A 71 3.29 -6.59 13.37
CA LEU A 71 4.47 -5.98 13.96
C LEU A 71 5.27 -7.01 14.77
N VAL A 72 4.61 -7.87 15.52
CA VAL A 72 5.26 -8.94 16.26
C VAL A 72 5.92 -9.94 15.31
N GLU A 73 5.24 -10.33 14.22
CA GLU A 73 5.81 -11.21 13.20
C GLU A 73 7.05 -10.60 12.55
N MET A 74 6.99 -9.30 12.21
CA MET A 74 8.13 -8.59 11.63
C MET A 74 9.33 -8.60 12.55
N LYS A 75 9.12 -8.40 13.85
CA LYS A 75 10.19 -8.44 14.83
C LYS A 75 10.81 -9.83 14.92
N LYS A 76 10.00 -10.88 14.87
CA LYS A 76 10.50 -12.27 14.87
C LYS A 76 11.37 -12.53 13.64
N VAL A 77 10.95 -12.03 12.47
CA VAL A 77 11.73 -12.18 11.24
C VAL A 77 13.07 -11.46 11.33
N LEU A 78 13.08 -10.25 11.91
CA LEU A 78 14.31 -9.48 12.10
C LEU A 78 15.29 -10.18 13.04
N ASN A 79 14.81 -10.98 13.97
CA ASN A 79 15.64 -11.72 14.94
C ASN A 79 16.10 -13.09 14.43
N LEU A 80 15.70 -13.49 13.21
CA LEU A 80 16.16 -14.74 12.62
C LEU A 80 17.63 -14.64 12.20
N ASP A 81 18.36 -15.75 12.32
CA ASP A 81 19.76 -15.83 11.91
C ASP A 81 19.92 -15.79 10.39
N GLU A 82 18.91 -16.26 9.67
CA GLU A 82 18.89 -16.27 8.21
C GLU A 82 17.66 -15.54 7.70
N PRO A 83 17.78 -14.84 6.54
CA PRO A 83 16.61 -14.19 5.96
C PRO A 83 15.59 -15.22 5.49
N PRO A 84 14.29 -14.88 5.52
CA PRO A 84 13.25 -15.77 4.99
C PRO A 84 13.38 -15.94 3.47
N GLU A 85 12.72 -16.96 2.95
CA GLU A 85 12.69 -17.19 1.51
C GLU A 85 12.06 -16.01 0.78
N ILE A 86 12.60 -15.69 -0.39
CA ILE A 86 12.08 -14.62 -1.22
C ILE A 86 10.80 -15.07 -1.92
N GLU A 87 9.88 -14.14 -2.07
CA GLU A 87 8.66 -14.40 -2.83
C GLU A 87 8.99 -14.49 -4.33
N LYS A 88 8.40 -15.48 -5.01
CA LYS A 88 8.66 -15.73 -6.43
C LYS A 88 8.32 -14.56 -7.34
N LYS A 89 7.33 -13.74 -6.94
CA LYS A 89 6.89 -12.59 -7.73
C LYS A 89 7.64 -11.30 -7.40
N CYS A 90 8.60 -11.34 -6.48
CA CYS A 90 9.33 -10.15 -6.04
C CYS A 90 10.43 -9.78 -7.04
N GLU A 91 10.22 -8.74 -7.82
CA GLU A 91 11.19 -8.26 -8.81
C GLU A 91 12.49 -7.76 -8.17
N LYS A 92 12.36 -7.04 -7.04
CA LYS A 92 13.52 -6.53 -6.32
C LYS A 92 14.36 -7.64 -5.73
N CYS A 93 13.71 -8.69 -5.23
CA CYS A 93 14.39 -9.86 -4.69
C CYS A 93 15.14 -10.61 -5.79
N ALA A 94 14.53 -10.75 -6.96
CA ALA A 94 15.17 -11.37 -8.12
C ALA A 94 16.40 -10.59 -8.56
N TYR A 95 16.31 -9.27 -8.58
CA TYR A 95 17.45 -8.40 -8.91
C TYR A 95 18.61 -8.59 -7.92
N LEU A 96 18.31 -8.58 -6.62
CA LEU A 96 19.33 -8.78 -5.59
C LEU A 96 19.95 -10.17 -5.65
N SER A 97 19.17 -11.21 -5.92
CA SER A 97 19.66 -12.57 -6.07
C SER A 97 20.60 -12.71 -7.26
N GLY A 98 20.23 -12.09 -8.38
CA GLY A 98 21.09 -12.05 -9.58
C GLY A 98 22.37 -11.25 -9.35
N GLY A 99 22.28 -10.17 -8.55
CA GLY A 99 23.42 -9.32 -8.25
C GLY A 99 24.44 -9.91 -7.29
N LYS A 100 24.04 -10.87 -6.44
CA LYS A 100 24.92 -11.48 -5.44
C LYS A 100 26.17 -12.14 -6.06
N SER A 101 26.05 -12.65 -7.27
CA SER A 101 27.19 -13.26 -7.96
C SER A 101 28.26 -12.25 -8.36
N PHE A 102 27.92 -10.96 -8.43
CA PHE A 102 28.84 -9.88 -8.77
C PHE A 102 29.54 -9.26 -7.56
N PHE A 103 29.01 -9.46 -6.36
CA PHE A 103 29.47 -8.80 -5.13
C PHE A 103 30.15 -9.76 -4.15
N LYS A 104 30.72 -10.82 -4.65
CA LYS A 104 31.51 -11.72 -3.82
C LYS A 104 32.91 -11.13 -3.53
#